data_dfdd8007171f4702f1054bc899718792
#
_entry.id   dfdd8007171f4702f1054bc899718792
#
_cell.length_a   1.000
_cell.length_b   1.000
_cell.length_c   1.000
_cell.angle_alpha   90.00
_cell.angle_beta   90.00
_cell.angle_gamma   90.00
#
_symmetry.space_group_name_H-M   'P 1'
#
loop_
_entity.id
_entity.type
_entity.pdbx_description
1 polymer ?
#
loop_
_entity_poly.entity_id
_entity_poly.type
_entity_poly.pdbx_seq_one_letter_code
_entity_poly.pdbx_strand_id
1 'polypeptide(L)'
;FGSTPLRYYLASTSVGPKPNFANLLVEVTDSKYTKEYEEKLDSYMKENYPNAITRTTLFKLSPAVDAAIEIGFIGNSTDTLVALTNRVLEIMHRDKDLINVRNSWGNKIPVWKPVYSQERAQPLGVSRQSMAQSIQIGTNGMTLGEYRQGDQVLPILLKDNTIDAFRINDLRTLPVFGTTRETTTLEQVVSEFDYQYKFSNVKDYNRQMVMMAQADPRRGVNAIAAFNRVWEQVQKEIDVPEGYAMKYFGEQESQAESNAALAANMPLTFFLM
;
A
#
# COMPACT_ATOMS: atom_id res chain seq x y z
N PHE A 1 -11.32 -9.89 -4.33
CA PHE A 1 -10.25 -9.25 -5.07
C PHE A 1 -10.28 -7.73 -4.87
N GLY A 2 -9.10 -7.11 -4.80
CA GLY A 2 -8.91 -5.66 -4.86
C GLY A 2 -9.01 -4.91 -3.54
N SER A 3 -9.72 -5.38 -2.54
CA SER A 3 -9.91 -4.67 -1.28
C SER A 3 -10.00 -5.60 -0.07
N THR A 4 -9.90 -5.02 1.12
CA THR A 4 -10.04 -5.75 2.39
C THR A 4 -11.52 -5.89 2.78
N PRO A 5 -12.00 -7.09 3.16
CA PRO A 5 -13.37 -7.29 3.59
C PRO A 5 -13.59 -6.85 5.06
N LEU A 6 -13.60 -5.54 5.31
CA LEU A 6 -13.74 -4.95 6.66
C LEU A 6 -14.95 -5.45 7.45
N ARG A 7 -16.01 -5.86 6.74
CA ARG A 7 -17.24 -6.37 7.36
C ARG A 7 -17.01 -7.59 8.26
N TYR A 8 -16.01 -8.41 7.92
CA TYR A 8 -15.76 -9.68 8.62
C TYR A 8 -14.65 -9.58 9.66
N TYR A 9 -13.77 -8.59 9.54
CA TYR A 9 -12.64 -8.42 10.45
C TYR A 9 -12.38 -6.95 10.74
N LEU A 10 -12.88 -6.46 11.88
CA LEU A 10 -12.76 -5.05 12.29
C LEU A 10 -11.34 -4.61 12.60
N ALA A 11 -10.47 -5.53 13.01
CA ALA A 11 -9.05 -5.26 13.25
C ALA A 11 -8.18 -5.30 11.97
N SER A 12 -8.80 -5.32 10.79
CA SER A 12 -8.11 -5.21 9.51
C SER A 12 -7.96 -3.75 9.10
N THR A 13 -6.76 -3.39 8.66
CA THR A 13 -6.56 -2.09 8.02
C THR A 13 -7.26 -2.06 6.66
N SER A 14 -7.91 -0.94 6.35
CA SER A 14 -8.57 -0.78 5.06
C SER A 14 -7.54 -0.64 3.95
N VAL A 15 -7.55 -1.58 3.02
CA VAL A 15 -6.83 -1.44 1.76
C VAL A 15 -7.85 -1.06 0.70
N GLY A 16 -7.68 0.13 0.10
CA GLY A 16 -8.49 0.57 -1.03
C GLY A 16 -8.35 -0.35 -2.25
N PRO A 17 -9.20 -0.20 -3.27
CA PRO A 17 -9.18 -1.08 -4.43
C PRO A 17 -7.81 -1.05 -5.14
N LYS A 18 -7.17 -2.21 -5.23
CA LYS A 18 -5.89 -2.40 -5.93
C LYS A 18 -5.95 -3.66 -6.80
N PRO A 19 -5.55 -3.59 -8.08
CA PRO A 19 -5.62 -4.75 -8.98
C PRO A 19 -4.67 -5.88 -8.59
N ASN A 20 -3.61 -5.57 -7.85
CA ASN A 20 -2.57 -6.49 -7.37
C ASN A 20 -2.76 -6.93 -5.92
N PHE A 21 -3.95 -6.79 -5.37
CA PHE A 21 -4.27 -7.18 -3.99
C PHE A 21 -5.39 -8.22 -3.95
N ALA A 22 -5.25 -9.22 -3.10
CA ALA A 22 -6.30 -10.17 -2.78
C ALA A 22 -6.31 -10.48 -1.27
N ASN A 23 -7.48 -10.67 -0.72
CA ASN A 23 -7.68 -11.12 0.64
C ASN A 23 -8.60 -12.34 0.62
N LEU A 24 -8.23 -13.38 1.35
CA LEU A 24 -9.00 -14.61 1.50
C LEU A 24 -9.36 -14.78 2.97
N LEU A 25 -10.64 -14.94 3.23
CA LEU A 25 -11.15 -15.35 4.54
C LEU A 25 -11.31 -16.86 4.53
N VAL A 26 -10.58 -17.55 5.42
CA VAL A 26 -10.62 -19.00 5.55
C VAL A 26 -11.27 -19.35 6.89
N GLU A 27 -12.37 -20.09 6.85
CA GLU A 27 -13.06 -20.63 8.01
C GLU A 27 -12.64 -22.10 8.19
N VAL A 28 -12.32 -22.47 9.43
CA VAL A 28 -12.01 -23.85 9.80
C VAL A 28 -13.16 -24.43 10.61
N THR A 29 -13.41 -25.72 10.39
CA THR A 29 -14.54 -26.45 11.04
C THR A 29 -14.36 -26.58 12.56
N ASP A 30 -13.12 -26.64 13.06
CA ASP A 30 -12.80 -26.77 14.47
C ASP A 30 -11.64 -25.80 14.83
N SER A 31 -11.92 -24.89 15.75
CA SER A 31 -10.99 -23.84 16.16
C SER A 31 -9.66 -24.34 16.73
N LYS A 32 -9.61 -25.59 17.24
CA LYS A 32 -8.37 -26.19 17.77
C LYS A 32 -7.30 -26.37 16.71
N TYR A 33 -7.70 -26.53 15.43
CA TYR A 33 -6.79 -26.71 14.30
C TYR A 33 -6.41 -25.40 13.58
N THR A 34 -7.01 -24.29 13.97
CA THR A 34 -6.79 -22.98 13.30
C THR A 34 -5.31 -22.64 13.18
N LYS A 35 -4.56 -22.88 14.24
CA LYS A 35 -3.12 -22.62 14.29
C LYS A 35 -2.30 -23.50 13.36
N GLU A 36 -2.65 -24.77 13.27
CA GLU A 36 -2.00 -25.73 12.40
C GLU A 36 -2.26 -25.40 10.91
N TYR A 37 -3.49 -25.03 10.61
CA TYR A 37 -3.85 -24.62 9.24
C TYR A 37 -3.22 -23.29 8.84
N GLU A 38 -3.06 -22.33 9.76
CA GLU A 38 -2.32 -21.11 9.50
C GLU A 38 -0.89 -21.39 9.04
N GLU A 39 -0.16 -22.25 9.77
CA GLU A 39 1.22 -22.61 9.46
C GLU A 39 1.33 -23.34 8.11
N LYS A 40 0.42 -24.29 7.86
CA LYS A 40 0.36 -25.02 6.58
C LYS A 40 0.06 -24.10 5.41
N LEU A 41 -0.87 -23.17 5.59
CA LEU A 41 -1.24 -22.22 4.56
C LEU A 41 -0.11 -21.23 4.28
N ASP A 42 0.53 -20.70 5.33
CA ASP A 42 1.67 -19.78 5.18
C ASP A 42 2.83 -20.45 4.42
N SER A 43 3.17 -21.68 4.78
CA SER A 43 4.20 -22.47 4.09
C SER A 43 3.82 -22.75 2.63
N TYR A 44 2.59 -23.20 2.40
CA TYR A 44 2.08 -23.48 1.05
C TYR A 44 2.13 -22.23 0.15
N MET A 45 1.70 -21.09 0.67
CA MET A 45 1.70 -19.84 -0.08
C MET A 45 3.11 -19.35 -0.43
N LYS A 46 4.07 -19.47 0.50
CA LYS A 46 5.46 -19.10 0.26
C LYS A 46 6.15 -20.01 -0.76
N GLU A 47 5.87 -21.31 -0.72
CA GLU A 47 6.46 -22.28 -1.65
C GLU A 47 5.88 -22.16 -3.07
N ASN A 48 4.57 -21.99 -3.19
CA ASN A 48 3.89 -22.04 -4.49
C ASN A 48 3.74 -20.66 -5.16
N TYR A 49 3.83 -19.57 -4.39
CA TYR A 49 3.65 -18.20 -4.90
C TYR A 49 4.81 -17.26 -4.52
N PRO A 50 6.05 -17.59 -4.92
CA PRO A 50 7.24 -16.79 -4.54
C PRO A 50 7.24 -15.36 -5.09
N ASN A 51 6.43 -15.09 -6.13
CA ASN A 51 6.28 -13.76 -6.72
C ASN A 51 5.24 -12.88 -6.00
N ALA A 52 4.57 -13.41 -4.98
CA ALA A 52 3.58 -12.70 -4.19
C ALA A 52 4.11 -12.45 -2.77
N ILE A 53 3.80 -11.28 -2.23
CA ILE A 53 3.98 -11.01 -0.79
C ILE A 53 2.77 -11.60 -0.07
N THR A 54 2.94 -12.77 0.52
CA THR A 54 1.87 -13.48 1.21
C THR A 54 1.96 -13.29 2.72
N ARG A 55 0.83 -13.16 3.38
CA ARG A 55 0.72 -13.03 4.83
C ARG A 55 -0.52 -13.77 5.32
N THR A 56 -0.32 -14.73 6.18
CA THR A 56 -1.41 -15.43 6.88
C THR A 56 -1.50 -14.91 8.31
N THR A 57 -2.69 -14.53 8.74
CA THR A 57 -2.92 -13.96 10.09
C THR A 57 -4.18 -14.52 10.69
N LEU A 58 -4.15 -14.82 11.97
CA LEU A 58 -5.35 -15.14 12.74
C LEU A 58 -6.13 -13.87 13.09
N PHE A 59 -7.42 -14.00 13.30
CA PHE A 59 -8.23 -12.91 13.86
C PHE A 59 -7.77 -12.55 15.26
N LYS A 60 -7.50 -11.27 15.46
CA LYS A 60 -7.10 -10.70 16.75
C LYS A 60 -8.17 -9.72 17.22
N LEU A 61 -8.39 -9.65 18.53
CA LEU A 61 -9.25 -8.65 19.19
C LEU A 61 -8.44 -7.40 19.59
N SER A 62 -7.37 -7.11 18.86
CA SER A 62 -6.52 -5.92 19.05
C SER A 62 -6.88 -4.83 18.05
N PRO A 63 -6.49 -3.56 18.30
CA PRO A 63 -6.62 -2.51 17.30
C PRO A 63 -5.98 -2.90 15.96
N ALA A 64 -6.54 -2.37 14.89
CA ALA A 64 -6.02 -2.59 13.54
C ALA A 64 -4.63 -1.94 13.41
N VAL A 65 -3.60 -2.77 13.24
CA VAL A 65 -2.23 -2.33 12.95
C VAL A 65 -1.71 -3.06 11.71
N ASP A 66 -0.91 -2.37 10.92
CA ASP A 66 -0.35 -2.98 9.71
C ASP A 66 0.70 -4.04 10.05
N ALA A 67 1.48 -3.82 11.12
CA ALA A 67 2.44 -4.77 11.66
C ALA A 67 2.56 -4.60 13.19
N ALA A 68 3.05 -5.63 13.87
CA ALA A 68 3.27 -5.58 15.32
C ALA A 68 4.43 -4.66 15.69
N ILE A 69 5.45 -4.57 14.83
CA ILE A 69 6.62 -3.70 15.01
C ILE A 69 6.68 -2.76 13.82
N GLU A 70 6.65 -1.46 14.09
CA GLU A 70 6.72 -0.42 13.09
C GLU A 70 7.66 0.69 13.55
N ILE A 71 8.73 0.93 12.78
CA ILE A 71 9.68 2.02 12.99
C ILE A 71 9.67 2.89 11.74
N GLY A 72 9.31 4.16 11.89
CA GLY A 72 9.13 5.07 10.78
C GLY A 72 10.02 6.30 10.85
N PHE A 73 10.29 6.83 9.68
CA PHE A 73 10.95 8.11 9.47
C PHE A 73 9.99 9.08 8.81
N ILE A 74 9.98 10.29 9.33
CA ILE A 74 9.13 11.40 8.87
C ILE A 74 10.04 12.45 8.25
N GLY A 75 9.70 12.94 7.06
CA GLY A 75 10.50 13.95 6.38
C GLY A 75 10.01 14.25 4.96
N ASN A 76 10.75 15.10 4.23
CA ASN A 76 10.28 15.65 2.97
C ASN A 76 10.94 15.05 1.71
N SER A 77 11.97 14.20 1.84
CA SER A 77 12.64 13.56 0.71
C SER A 77 12.36 12.06 0.67
N THR A 78 11.76 11.60 -0.42
CA THR A 78 11.51 10.18 -0.69
C THR A 78 12.79 9.35 -0.63
N ASP A 79 13.87 9.84 -1.23
CA ASP A 79 15.13 9.07 -1.33
C ASP A 79 15.79 8.91 0.05
N THR A 80 15.77 9.95 0.86
CA THR A 80 16.28 9.89 2.24
C THR A 80 15.45 8.95 3.10
N LEU A 81 14.10 9.03 3.01
CA LEU A 81 13.21 8.12 3.74
C LEU A 81 13.43 6.66 3.34
N VAL A 82 13.60 6.38 2.06
CA VAL A 82 13.92 5.04 1.55
C VAL A 82 15.27 4.56 2.08
N ALA A 83 16.30 5.39 2.05
CA ALA A 83 17.63 5.02 2.55
C ALA A 83 17.62 4.69 4.05
N LEU A 84 16.98 5.53 4.88
CA LEU A 84 16.84 5.31 6.32
C LEU A 84 16.02 4.05 6.62
N THR A 85 14.89 3.88 5.94
CA THR A 85 14.02 2.71 6.13
C THR A 85 14.73 1.43 5.74
N ASN A 86 15.48 1.40 4.63
CA ASN A 86 16.23 0.22 4.20
C ASN A 86 17.28 -0.21 5.25
N ARG A 87 17.96 0.73 5.90
CA ARG A 87 18.89 0.41 7.00
C ARG A 87 18.16 -0.27 8.17
N VAL A 88 16.96 0.18 8.52
CA VAL A 88 16.15 -0.50 9.56
C VAL A 88 15.72 -1.89 9.10
N LEU A 89 15.30 -2.04 7.82
CA LEU A 89 14.95 -3.34 7.27
C LEU A 89 16.12 -4.33 7.34
N GLU A 90 17.36 -3.88 7.07
CA GLU A 90 18.55 -4.72 7.21
C GLU A 90 18.76 -5.17 8.66
N ILE A 91 18.54 -4.28 9.65
CA ILE A 91 18.59 -4.63 11.06
C ILE A 91 17.52 -5.67 11.39
N MET A 92 16.27 -5.45 10.95
CA MET A 92 15.16 -6.38 11.17
C MET A 92 15.39 -7.74 10.52
N HIS A 93 16.02 -7.80 9.34
CA HIS A 93 16.34 -9.06 8.65
C HIS A 93 17.43 -9.87 9.36
N ARG A 94 18.31 -9.25 10.16
CA ARG A 94 19.31 -9.95 10.98
C ARG A 94 18.69 -10.64 12.20
N ASP A 95 17.53 -10.18 12.67
CA ASP A 95 16.82 -10.78 13.80
C ASP A 95 15.99 -11.99 13.34
N LYS A 96 16.38 -13.19 13.77
CA LYS A 96 15.75 -14.47 13.40
C LYS A 96 14.33 -14.62 13.94
N ASP A 97 13.98 -13.83 14.96
CA ASP A 97 12.67 -13.85 15.59
C ASP A 97 11.63 -13.01 14.83
N LEU A 98 12.07 -12.26 13.82
CA LEU A 98 11.19 -11.44 12.99
C LEU A 98 10.85 -12.12 11.65
N ILE A 99 9.62 -11.93 11.23
CA ILE A 99 9.07 -12.38 9.93
C ILE A 99 8.31 -11.24 9.25
N ASN A 100 8.00 -11.41 7.98
CA ASN A 100 7.23 -10.44 7.19
C ASN A 100 7.84 -9.03 7.16
N VAL A 101 9.17 -8.97 7.17
CA VAL A 101 9.92 -7.70 7.13
C VAL A 101 9.67 -7.01 5.80
N ARG A 102 9.15 -5.79 5.86
CA ARG A 102 8.74 -5.01 4.67
C ARG A 102 8.73 -3.51 4.97
N ASN A 103 8.64 -2.70 3.93
CA ASN A 103 8.35 -1.28 4.09
C ASN A 103 6.85 -0.98 3.88
N SER A 104 6.38 0.13 4.43
CA SER A 104 4.97 0.52 4.40
C SER A 104 4.49 1.05 3.04
N TRP A 105 5.39 1.44 2.13
CA TRP A 105 5.03 1.93 0.79
C TRP A 105 4.97 0.81 -0.24
N GLY A 106 5.50 -0.39 0.07
CA GLY A 106 5.61 -1.52 -0.83
C GLY A 106 6.70 -1.35 -1.89
N ASN A 107 6.56 -2.07 -2.99
CA ASN A 107 7.51 -1.99 -4.11
C ASN A 107 7.18 -0.83 -5.04
N LYS A 108 8.22 -0.27 -5.65
CA LYS A 108 8.05 0.67 -6.77
C LYS A 108 7.43 -0.09 -7.95
N ILE A 109 6.42 0.51 -8.56
CA ILE A 109 5.78 0.01 -9.77
C ILE A 109 6.26 0.79 -10.98
N PRO A 110 6.32 0.15 -12.16
CA PRO A 110 6.60 0.86 -13.40
C PRO A 110 5.40 1.77 -13.75
N VAL A 111 5.70 3.01 -14.07
CA VAL A 111 4.73 4.02 -14.49
C VAL A 111 5.14 4.56 -15.84
N TRP A 112 4.26 4.44 -16.82
CA TRP A 112 4.38 5.08 -18.12
C TRP A 112 3.63 6.39 -18.12
N LYS A 113 4.35 7.47 -18.36
CA LYS A 113 3.80 8.81 -18.41
C LYS A 113 3.96 9.38 -19.81
N PRO A 114 2.89 9.45 -20.62
CA PRO A 114 2.96 10.15 -21.89
C PRO A 114 3.14 11.64 -21.63
N VAL A 115 4.16 12.23 -22.22
CA VAL A 115 4.45 13.66 -22.11
C VAL A 115 3.75 14.39 -23.24
N TYR A 116 2.65 15.06 -22.93
CA TYR A 116 1.86 15.79 -23.91
C TYR A 116 2.67 16.89 -24.59
N SER A 117 2.68 16.89 -25.94
CA SER A 117 3.29 17.94 -26.75
C SER A 117 2.20 18.86 -27.33
N GLN A 118 2.15 20.09 -26.84
CA GLN A 118 1.19 21.06 -27.34
C GLN A 118 1.40 21.36 -28.84
N GLU A 119 2.66 21.43 -29.28
CA GLU A 119 3.03 21.70 -30.65
C GLU A 119 2.51 20.64 -31.63
N ARG A 120 2.56 19.36 -31.23
CA ARG A 120 2.06 18.25 -32.05
C ARG A 120 0.55 18.08 -31.96
N ALA A 121 -0.03 18.31 -30.78
CA ALA A 121 -1.43 18.03 -30.50
C ALA A 121 -2.38 19.15 -30.98
N GLN A 122 -1.94 20.41 -30.96
CA GLN A 122 -2.76 21.56 -31.33
C GLN A 122 -3.28 21.52 -32.79
N PRO A 123 -2.45 21.21 -33.81
CA PRO A 123 -2.92 21.08 -35.18
C PRO A 123 -3.98 19.97 -35.37
N LEU A 124 -3.92 18.92 -34.51
CA LEU A 124 -4.85 17.80 -34.53
C LEU A 124 -6.11 18.04 -33.67
N GLY A 125 -6.24 19.23 -33.07
CA GLY A 125 -7.34 19.57 -32.19
C GLY A 125 -7.42 18.73 -30.90
N VAL A 126 -6.30 18.12 -30.47
CA VAL A 126 -6.23 17.27 -29.27
C VAL A 126 -5.82 18.09 -28.06
N SER A 127 -6.65 18.13 -27.04
CA SER A 127 -6.35 18.74 -25.75
C SER A 127 -5.72 17.73 -24.78
N ARG A 128 -5.09 18.22 -23.70
CA ARG A 128 -4.63 17.34 -22.60
C ARG A 128 -5.77 16.54 -21.99
N GLN A 129 -6.94 17.13 -21.90
CA GLN A 129 -8.13 16.48 -21.34
C GLN A 129 -8.61 15.34 -22.25
N SER A 130 -8.72 15.58 -23.57
CA SER A 130 -9.14 14.53 -24.51
C SER A 130 -8.11 13.38 -24.58
N MET A 131 -6.83 13.69 -24.52
CA MET A 131 -5.78 12.67 -24.39
C MET A 131 -5.95 11.83 -23.11
N ALA A 132 -6.17 12.47 -21.96
CA ALA A 132 -6.35 11.76 -20.69
C ALA A 132 -7.61 10.88 -20.69
N GLN A 133 -8.72 11.37 -21.27
CA GLN A 133 -9.96 10.60 -21.43
C GLN A 133 -9.76 9.40 -22.35
N SER A 134 -9.04 9.56 -23.46
CA SER A 134 -8.74 8.46 -24.38
C SER A 134 -7.90 7.37 -23.68
N ILE A 135 -6.88 7.77 -22.92
CA ILE A 135 -6.08 6.83 -22.11
C ILE A 135 -6.95 6.11 -21.08
N GLN A 136 -7.83 6.83 -20.40
CA GLN A 136 -8.74 6.23 -19.42
C GLN A 136 -9.68 5.20 -20.05
N ILE A 137 -10.26 5.52 -21.22
CA ILE A 137 -11.14 4.59 -21.97
C ILE A 137 -10.37 3.34 -22.38
N GLY A 138 -9.16 3.52 -22.91
CA GLY A 138 -8.31 2.41 -23.38
C GLY A 138 -7.62 1.60 -22.29
N THR A 139 -7.65 2.03 -21.01
CA THR A 139 -7.01 1.32 -19.91
C THR A 139 -8.00 0.83 -18.85
N ASN A 140 -8.64 1.72 -18.13
CA ASN A 140 -9.52 1.39 -16.99
C ASN A 140 -11.02 1.46 -17.36
N GLY A 141 -11.34 2.08 -18.47
CA GLY A 141 -12.69 2.47 -18.82
C GLY A 141 -13.13 3.78 -18.15
N MET A 142 -14.13 4.41 -18.73
CA MET A 142 -14.73 5.65 -18.25
C MET A 142 -16.19 5.41 -17.87
N THR A 143 -16.59 5.84 -16.68
CA THR A 143 -18.00 5.77 -16.27
C THR A 143 -18.79 6.83 -17.01
N LEU A 144 -19.79 6.41 -17.82
CA LEU A 144 -20.68 7.28 -18.57
C LEU A 144 -21.94 7.66 -17.80
N GLY A 145 -22.35 6.81 -16.86
CA GLY A 145 -23.56 7.00 -16.09
C GLY A 145 -23.85 5.83 -15.17
N GLU A 146 -25.05 5.81 -14.62
CA GLU A 146 -25.51 4.79 -13.68
C GLU A 146 -26.82 4.19 -14.17
N TYR A 147 -26.92 2.87 -14.12
CA TYR A 147 -28.17 2.14 -14.32
C TYR A 147 -28.73 1.68 -12.97
N ARG A 148 -29.97 2.03 -12.68
CA ARG A 148 -30.65 1.65 -11.43
C ARG A 148 -31.58 0.48 -11.67
N GLN A 149 -31.39 -0.60 -10.93
CA GLN A 149 -32.23 -1.78 -10.94
C GLN A 149 -32.66 -2.09 -9.51
N GLY A 150 -33.87 -1.66 -9.13
CA GLY A 150 -34.33 -1.70 -7.73
C GLY A 150 -33.40 -0.91 -6.82
N ASP A 151 -32.85 -1.57 -5.80
CA ASP A 151 -31.92 -0.98 -4.82
C ASP A 151 -30.46 -0.99 -5.30
N GLN A 152 -30.17 -1.54 -6.48
CA GLN A 152 -28.82 -1.63 -7.00
C GLN A 152 -28.54 -0.50 -7.97
N VAL A 153 -27.36 0.12 -7.81
CA VAL A 153 -26.81 1.11 -8.75
C VAL A 153 -25.62 0.48 -9.46
N LEU A 154 -25.75 0.30 -10.76
CA LEU A 154 -24.74 -0.31 -11.62
C LEU A 154 -24.07 0.76 -12.48
N PRO A 155 -22.73 0.93 -12.45
CA PRO A 155 -22.06 1.88 -13.32
C PRO A 155 -22.08 1.40 -14.78
N ILE A 156 -22.36 2.30 -15.70
CA ILE A 156 -22.22 2.07 -17.15
C ILE A 156 -20.81 2.48 -17.52
N LEU A 157 -19.98 1.51 -17.91
CA LEU A 157 -18.58 1.74 -18.27
C LEU A 157 -18.37 1.70 -19.77
N LEU A 158 -17.73 2.74 -20.31
CA LEU A 158 -17.19 2.75 -21.67
C LEU A 158 -15.76 2.22 -21.61
N LYS A 159 -15.51 1.08 -22.25
CA LYS A 159 -14.19 0.44 -22.34
C LYS A 159 -13.87 0.08 -23.80
N ASP A 160 -12.57 0.02 -24.12
CA ASP A 160 -12.11 -0.68 -25.30
C ASP A 160 -12.36 -2.19 -25.12
N ASN A 161 -12.81 -2.87 -26.17
CA ASN A 161 -13.09 -4.31 -26.14
C ASN A 161 -11.82 -5.17 -26.07
N THR A 162 -10.65 -4.59 -26.30
CA THR A 162 -9.33 -5.23 -26.23
C THR A 162 -8.65 -5.08 -24.87
N ILE A 163 -9.32 -4.45 -23.89
CA ILE A 163 -8.72 -4.05 -22.61
C ILE A 163 -8.12 -5.23 -21.82
N ASP A 164 -8.70 -6.43 -21.93
CA ASP A 164 -8.21 -7.62 -21.22
C ASP A 164 -6.92 -8.18 -21.84
N ALA A 165 -6.61 -7.83 -23.08
CA ALA A 165 -5.38 -8.18 -23.78
C ALA A 165 -4.40 -7.00 -23.91
N PHE A 166 -4.72 -5.86 -23.31
CA PHE A 166 -3.95 -4.62 -23.42
C PHE A 166 -2.52 -4.79 -22.92
N ARG A 167 -1.58 -4.47 -23.78
CA ARG A 167 -0.16 -4.44 -23.47
C ARG A 167 0.32 -3.00 -23.38
N ILE A 168 1.34 -2.75 -22.61
CA ILE A 168 1.88 -1.40 -22.41
C ILE A 168 2.32 -0.74 -23.73
N ASN A 169 2.76 -1.53 -24.71
CA ASN A 169 3.13 -1.04 -26.04
C ASN A 169 1.91 -0.57 -26.85
N ASP A 170 0.72 -1.07 -26.54
CA ASP A 170 -0.53 -0.70 -27.24
C ASP A 170 -0.93 0.74 -26.91
N LEU A 171 -0.40 1.32 -25.82
CA LEU A 171 -0.56 2.74 -25.52
C LEU A 171 -0.11 3.66 -26.67
N ARG A 172 0.92 3.30 -27.41
CA ARG A 172 1.42 4.13 -28.52
C ARG A 172 0.41 4.30 -29.63
N THR A 173 -0.30 3.23 -29.95
CA THR A 173 -1.30 3.16 -31.01
C THR A 173 -2.72 3.48 -30.55
N LEU A 174 -2.88 3.79 -29.24
CA LEU A 174 -4.18 4.11 -28.67
C LEU A 174 -4.83 5.28 -29.43
N PRO A 175 -6.09 5.13 -29.91
CA PRO A 175 -6.80 6.21 -30.58
C PRO A 175 -7.10 7.37 -29.63
N VAL A 176 -6.75 8.58 -30.02
CA VAL A 176 -7.04 9.82 -29.31
C VAL A 176 -7.98 10.65 -30.15
N PHE A 177 -9.04 11.15 -29.52
CA PHE A 177 -10.08 11.93 -30.19
C PHE A 177 -9.80 13.43 -30.07
N GLY A 178 -9.72 14.09 -31.20
CA GLY A 178 -9.65 15.55 -31.31
C GLY A 178 -11.02 16.20 -31.53
N THR A 179 -11.06 17.52 -31.55
CA THR A 179 -12.28 18.29 -31.81
C THR A 179 -12.73 18.20 -33.27
N THR A 180 -11.86 17.82 -34.19
CA THR A 180 -12.07 17.71 -35.63
C THR A 180 -12.79 16.42 -36.09
N ARG A 181 -13.23 15.56 -35.16
CA ARG A 181 -13.75 14.21 -35.39
C ARG A 181 -12.77 13.22 -36.06
N GLU A 182 -11.55 13.63 -36.29
CA GLU A 182 -10.48 12.73 -36.75
C GLU A 182 -9.84 12.08 -35.54
N THR A 183 -9.54 10.79 -35.65
CA THR A 183 -8.80 10.05 -34.68
C THR A 183 -7.32 10.06 -35.04
N THR A 184 -6.47 10.31 -34.05
CA THR A 184 -5.03 10.19 -34.18
C THR A 184 -4.50 9.18 -33.15
N THR A 185 -3.24 8.80 -33.24
CA THR A 185 -2.64 7.91 -32.23
C THR A 185 -2.00 8.71 -31.10
N LEU A 186 -1.94 8.12 -29.91
CA LEU A 186 -1.33 8.76 -28.75
C LEU A 186 0.13 9.17 -29.02
N GLU A 187 0.87 8.37 -29.78
CA GLU A 187 2.26 8.65 -30.15
C GLU A 187 2.44 9.97 -30.94
N GLN A 188 1.42 10.35 -31.73
CA GLN A 188 1.47 11.58 -32.55
C GLN A 188 1.29 12.85 -31.71
N VAL A 189 0.68 12.76 -30.52
CA VAL A 189 0.36 13.92 -29.67
C VAL A 189 1.27 14.05 -28.44
N VAL A 190 2.21 13.11 -28.26
CA VAL A 190 3.20 13.15 -27.18
C VAL A 190 4.59 13.41 -27.72
N SER A 191 5.46 14.04 -26.93
CA SER A 191 6.87 14.18 -27.25
C SER A 191 7.65 12.88 -26.98
N GLU A 192 7.31 12.23 -25.87
CA GLU A 192 7.95 11.00 -25.42
C GLU A 192 7.05 10.24 -24.45
N PHE A 193 7.41 8.98 -24.20
CA PHE A 193 6.84 8.18 -23.11
C PHE A 193 7.90 8.06 -22.02
N ASP A 194 7.73 8.81 -20.94
CA ASP A 194 8.61 8.77 -19.78
C ASP A 194 8.31 7.52 -18.95
N TYR A 195 9.33 6.69 -18.74
CA TYR A 195 9.24 5.44 -18.00
C TYR A 195 9.93 5.59 -16.66
N GLN A 196 9.16 5.53 -15.59
CA GLN A 196 9.66 5.74 -14.23
C GLN A 196 9.21 4.61 -13.31
N TYR A 197 10.00 4.36 -12.26
CA TYR A 197 9.59 3.53 -11.14
C TYR A 197 9.16 4.42 -9.98
N LYS A 198 7.89 4.31 -9.56
CA LYS A 198 7.33 5.11 -8.45
C LYS A 198 6.64 4.22 -7.43
N PHE A 199 6.61 4.67 -6.20
CA PHE A 199 5.76 4.04 -5.20
C PHE A 199 4.29 4.32 -5.54
N SER A 200 3.46 3.27 -5.49
CA SER A 200 2.01 3.40 -5.74
C SER A 200 1.27 4.05 -4.57
N ASN A 201 1.85 3.96 -3.38
CA ASN A 201 1.27 4.49 -2.16
C ASN A 201 2.36 5.17 -1.34
N VAL A 202 2.20 6.46 -1.06
CA VAL A 202 3.03 7.24 -0.16
C VAL A 202 2.14 7.61 1.02
N LYS A 203 2.57 7.28 2.24
CA LYS A 203 1.84 7.61 3.46
C LYS A 203 2.32 8.95 4.00
N ASP A 204 1.40 9.72 4.53
CA ASP A 204 1.68 10.99 5.22
C ASP A 204 1.30 10.88 6.70
N TYR A 205 2.09 11.53 7.53
CA TYR A 205 1.85 11.73 8.95
C TYR A 205 2.01 13.21 9.27
N ASN A 206 0.96 13.84 9.76
CA ASN A 206 0.96 15.28 10.06
C ASN A 206 1.46 16.17 8.90
N ARG A 207 1.02 15.88 7.66
CA ARG A 207 1.37 16.60 6.43
C ARG A 207 2.84 16.44 5.97
N GLN A 208 3.58 15.51 6.53
CA GLN A 208 4.91 15.13 6.08
C GLN A 208 4.89 13.67 5.66
N MET A 209 5.70 13.32 4.67
CA MET A 209 5.82 11.92 4.25
C MET A 209 6.37 11.08 5.41
N VAL A 210 5.81 9.89 5.58
CA VAL A 210 6.30 8.89 6.53
C VAL A 210 6.51 7.56 5.83
N MET A 211 7.68 6.97 6.02
CA MET A 211 7.97 5.60 5.58
C MET A 211 8.39 4.76 6.77
N MET A 212 7.75 3.59 6.91
CA MET A 212 7.96 2.70 8.06
C MET A 212 8.59 1.39 7.61
N ALA A 213 9.56 0.92 8.38
CA ALA A 213 9.98 -0.47 8.39
C ALA A 213 9.01 -1.25 9.28
N GLN A 214 8.48 -2.34 8.78
CA GLN A 214 7.44 -3.14 9.39
C GLN A 214 7.90 -4.59 9.54
N ALA A 215 7.62 -5.21 10.68
CA ALA A 215 7.86 -6.63 10.91
C ALA A 215 6.84 -7.21 11.88
N ASP A 216 6.65 -8.52 11.79
CA ASP A 216 5.85 -9.28 12.75
C ASP A 216 6.79 -10.21 13.56
N PRO A 217 6.60 -10.38 14.87
CA PRO A 217 7.36 -11.36 15.63
C PRO A 217 6.97 -12.78 15.21
N ARG A 218 7.95 -13.67 15.18
CA ARG A 218 7.70 -15.10 15.01
C ARG A 218 6.82 -15.60 16.14
N ARG A 219 6.06 -16.62 15.87
CA ARG A 219 5.14 -17.18 16.85
C ARG A 219 5.87 -17.62 18.14
N GLY A 220 5.26 -17.30 19.27
CA GLY A 220 5.85 -17.58 20.60
C GLY A 220 6.89 -16.55 21.06
N VAL A 221 7.27 -15.62 20.20
CA VAL A 221 8.16 -14.51 20.56
C VAL A 221 7.35 -13.35 21.13
N ASN A 222 7.82 -12.80 22.23
CA ASN A 222 7.22 -11.60 22.80
C ASN A 222 7.52 -10.38 21.92
N ALA A 223 6.47 -9.73 21.39
CA ALA A 223 6.57 -8.61 20.48
C ALA A 223 7.32 -7.42 21.08
N ILE A 224 7.12 -7.14 22.39
CA ILE A 224 7.78 -6.03 23.08
C ILE A 224 9.28 -6.30 23.20
N ALA A 225 9.66 -7.53 23.57
CA ALA A 225 11.07 -7.89 23.69
C ALA A 225 11.78 -7.83 22.33
N ALA A 226 11.13 -8.30 21.26
CA ALA A 226 11.65 -8.21 19.91
C ALA A 226 11.78 -6.75 19.46
N PHE A 227 10.76 -5.92 19.70
CA PHE A 227 10.81 -4.50 19.42
C PHE A 227 11.97 -3.81 20.14
N ASN A 228 12.14 -4.02 21.44
CA ASN A 228 13.19 -3.36 22.23
C ASN A 228 14.58 -3.70 21.70
N ARG A 229 14.84 -4.96 21.32
CA ARG A 229 16.12 -5.35 20.71
C ARG A 229 16.41 -4.60 19.42
N VAL A 230 15.40 -4.55 18.52
CA VAL A 230 15.53 -3.85 17.24
C VAL A 230 15.68 -2.35 17.47
N TRP A 231 14.86 -1.77 18.34
CA TRP A 231 14.89 -0.34 18.64
C TRP A 231 16.25 0.13 19.19
N GLU A 232 16.85 -0.63 20.12
CA GLU A 232 18.20 -0.35 20.62
C GLU A 232 19.27 -0.38 19.52
N GLN A 233 19.18 -1.36 18.60
CA GLN A 233 20.11 -1.44 17.48
C GLN A 233 19.91 -0.27 16.50
N VAL A 234 18.67 0.06 16.18
CA VAL A 234 18.33 1.19 15.30
C VAL A 234 18.85 2.51 15.87
N GLN A 235 18.67 2.75 17.18
CA GLN A 235 19.20 3.96 17.84
C GLN A 235 20.73 4.04 17.84
N LYS A 236 21.43 2.91 17.85
CA LYS A 236 22.89 2.85 17.81
C LYS A 236 23.47 2.98 16.40
N GLU A 237 22.79 2.39 15.41
CA GLU A 237 23.34 2.26 14.05
C GLU A 237 22.84 3.37 13.09
N ILE A 238 21.72 4.04 13.39
CA ILE A 238 21.11 4.99 12.49
C ILE A 238 21.19 6.40 13.06
N ASP A 239 21.95 7.23 12.36
CA ASP A 239 21.94 8.67 12.58
C ASP A 239 20.85 9.30 11.70
N VAL A 240 19.97 10.10 12.33
CA VAL A 240 18.82 10.73 11.68
C VAL A 240 19.24 12.14 11.29
N PRO A 241 19.21 12.47 9.98
CA PRO A 241 19.60 13.80 9.49
C PRO A 241 18.70 14.90 10.05
N GLU A 242 19.22 16.12 10.07
CA GLU A 242 18.45 17.31 10.42
C GLU A 242 17.23 17.49 9.49
N GLY A 243 16.08 17.83 10.07
CA GLY A 243 14.80 17.94 9.37
C GLY A 243 14.04 16.62 9.21
N TYR A 244 14.56 15.51 9.73
CA TYR A 244 13.88 14.22 9.80
C TYR A 244 13.62 13.82 11.25
N ALA A 245 12.55 13.05 11.46
CA ALA A 245 12.24 12.49 12.77
C ALA A 245 12.08 10.97 12.66
N MET A 246 12.56 10.26 13.66
CA MET A 246 12.35 8.83 13.83
C MET A 246 11.32 8.60 14.94
N LYS A 247 10.33 7.75 14.66
CA LYS A 247 9.26 7.41 15.60
C LYS A 247 8.87 5.94 15.43
N TYR A 248 8.44 5.30 16.52
CA TYR A 248 7.77 4.00 16.47
C TYR A 248 6.25 4.19 16.38
N PHE A 249 5.60 3.22 15.75
CA PHE A 249 4.17 3.18 15.47
C PHE A 249 3.58 1.81 15.88
N GLY A 250 2.33 1.57 15.51
CA GLY A 250 1.70 0.28 15.69
C GLY A 250 1.32 -0.05 17.14
N GLU A 251 1.52 -1.31 17.54
CA GLU A 251 1.14 -1.78 18.88
C GLU A 251 1.92 -1.04 19.97
N GLN A 252 3.17 -0.66 19.71
CA GLN A 252 4.02 0.03 20.69
C GLN A 252 3.56 1.45 20.96
N GLU A 253 3.14 2.18 19.94
CA GLU A 253 2.57 3.52 20.11
C GLU A 253 1.30 3.47 20.94
N SER A 254 0.37 2.57 20.60
CA SER A 254 -0.91 2.41 21.32
C SER A 254 -0.68 2.00 22.78
N GLN A 255 0.31 1.17 23.05
CA GLN A 255 0.66 0.76 24.41
C GLN A 255 1.30 1.88 25.21
N ALA A 256 2.18 2.66 24.60
CA ALA A 256 2.79 3.82 25.23
C ALA A 256 1.77 4.89 25.60
N GLU A 257 0.82 5.18 24.68
CA GLU A 257 -0.28 6.11 24.93
C GLU A 257 -1.19 5.62 26.06
N SER A 258 -1.53 4.32 26.06
CA SER A 258 -2.37 3.72 27.12
C SER A 258 -1.66 3.79 28.48
N ASN A 259 -0.38 3.47 28.54
CA ASN A 259 0.41 3.55 29.78
C ASN A 259 0.54 4.99 30.27
N ALA A 260 0.73 5.96 29.37
CA ALA A 260 0.78 7.37 29.72
C ALA A 260 -0.57 7.86 30.27
N ALA A 261 -1.69 7.46 29.66
CA ALA A 261 -3.04 7.80 30.12
C ALA A 261 -3.33 7.19 31.52
N LEU A 262 -2.89 5.94 31.75
CA LEU A 262 -3.01 5.30 33.05
C LEU A 262 -2.17 6.03 34.11
N ALA A 263 -0.91 6.33 33.82
CA ALA A 263 -0.02 7.04 34.72
C ALA A 263 -0.55 8.44 35.08
N ALA A 264 -1.13 9.15 34.13
CA ALA A 264 -1.72 10.47 34.35
C ALA A 264 -2.96 10.42 35.29
N ASN A 265 -3.75 9.34 35.24
CA ASN A 265 -4.98 9.22 36.04
C ASN A 265 -4.75 8.47 37.37
N MET A 266 -3.66 7.76 37.56
CA MET A 266 -3.34 7.04 38.80
C MET A 266 -3.34 7.89 40.06
N PRO A 267 -2.74 9.11 40.08
CA PRO A 267 -2.75 9.94 41.27
C PRO A 267 -4.17 10.32 41.71
N LEU A 268 -5.07 10.60 40.74
CA LEU A 268 -6.45 10.96 41.03
C LEU A 268 -7.25 9.81 41.69
N THR A 269 -7.04 8.59 41.21
CA THR A 269 -7.68 7.40 41.78
C THR A 269 -7.14 7.07 43.17
N PHE A 270 -5.86 7.32 43.42
CA PHE A 270 -5.25 7.12 44.75
C PHE A 270 -5.78 8.12 45.77
N PHE A 271 -6.07 9.36 45.37
CA PHE A 271 -6.64 10.38 46.25
C PHE A 271 -8.14 10.20 46.51
N LEU A 272 -8.85 9.43 45.67
CA LEU A 272 -10.30 9.14 45.83
C LEU A 272 -10.57 7.82 46.59
N MET A 273 -9.56 7.01 46.88
CA MET A 273 -9.64 5.82 47.72
C MET A 273 -9.21 6.16 49.17
#